data_ef6027dee084df6905b9169797b927e0
#
_entry.id   ef6027dee084df6905b9169797b927e0
#
_cell.length_a   1.000
_cell.length_b   1.000
_cell.length_c   1.000
_cell.angle_alpha   90.00
_cell.angle_beta   90.00
_cell.angle_gamma   90.00
#
_symmetry.space_group_name_H-M   'P 1'
#
loop_
_entity.id
_entity.type
_entity.pdbx_description
1 polymer ?
#
loop_
_entity_poly.entity_id
_entity_poly.type
_entity_poly.pdbx_seq_one_letter_code
_entity_poly.pdbx_strand_id
1 'polypeptide(L)'
;MFSPARIKFSFGSEEGGSADGSLACPAGLAFDHHRGLLLVVDGENHRVQGFSCDDDSGSFVYKFGEYGEQAGQFDDPWDIAIDHDHDRILITDTYNHRVQSWSLSEQSFLSCIGHRGSGDLEFNWPRGIAVDKHHHRIIIADSNNDRLVFLSSIDLSFLFSVSGKEGELLYPSGIAIDHARHRIIVTDSYNNRVQVLSSIDGSFLFEFGSRGDQPCQFNNPQGVCIDNQGRIIVADTNNRRLQSFTHEGHHISSFDCGSERPYGVAFDEHRGLIAFTAGNRV
;
A
#
# COMPACT_ATOMS: atom_id res chain seq x y z
N MET A 1 5.95 26.48 -12.25
CA MET A 1 4.55 26.13 -12.59
C MET A 1 4.47 24.63 -12.71
N PHE A 2 3.72 23.97 -11.84
CA PHE A 2 3.50 22.55 -11.98
C PHE A 2 2.57 22.30 -13.16
N SER A 3 2.99 21.46 -14.11
CA SER A 3 2.04 20.97 -15.14
C SER A 3 0.89 20.28 -14.44
N PRO A 4 -0.36 20.50 -14.84
CA PRO A 4 -1.47 19.79 -14.23
C PRO A 4 -1.25 18.28 -14.38
N ALA A 5 -1.45 17.51 -13.29
CA ALA A 5 -1.38 16.07 -13.34
C ALA A 5 -2.40 15.53 -14.35
N ARG A 6 -1.99 14.57 -15.17
CA ARG A 6 -2.84 13.92 -16.16
C ARG A 6 -2.56 12.43 -16.19
N ILE A 7 -3.58 11.64 -16.51
CA ILE A 7 -3.40 10.22 -16.80
C ILE A 7 -2.56 10.09 -18.06
N LYS A 8 -1.45 9.37 -17.99
CA LYS A 8 -0.57 9.10 -19.11
C LYS A 8 -1.03 7.85 -19.89
N PHE A 9 -1.36 6.81 -19.16
CA PHE A 9 -1.95 5.57 -19.68
C PHE A 9 -2.71 4.87 -18.56
N SER A 10 -3.57 3.93 -18.91
CA SER A 10 -4.34 3.11 -17.98
C SER A 10 -4.52 1.72 -18.56
N PHE A 11 -4.53 0.69 -17.72
CA PHE A 11 -4.80 -0.70 -18.10
C PHE A 11 -5.80 -1.34 -17.11
N GLY A 12 -6.31 -2.52 -17.47
CA GLY A 12 -7.50 -3.10 -16.88
C GLY A 12 -8.74 -2.78 -17.72
N SER A 13 -9.92 -3.16 -17.28
CA SER A 13 -11.18 -2.92 -18.00
C SER A 13 -12.23 -2.28 -17.08
N GLU A 14 -13.16 -1.51 -17.63
CA GLU A 14 -14.25 -0.91 -16.84
C GLU A 14 -15.17 -1.97 -16.23
N GLU A 15 -15.42 -3.04 -16.95
CA GLU A 15 -16.31 -4.11 -16.50
C GLU A 15 -15.66 -5.07 -15.47
N GLY A 16 -14.33 -4.94 -15.29
CA GLY A 16 -13.58 -5.89 -14.48
C GLY A 16 -13.48 -7.27 -15.15
N GLY A 17 -12.98 -8.25 -14.41
CA GLY A 17 -12.95 -9.64 -14.89
C GLY A 17 -11.83 -10.47 -14.25
N SER A 18 -11.88 -11.79 -14.50
CA SER A 18 -10.91 -12.77 -14.01
C SER A 18 -9.89 -13.22 -15.04
N ALA A 19 -9.98 -12.75 -16.29
CA ALA A 19 -9.00 -13.07 -17.34
C ALA A 19 -7.62 -12.48 -16.99
N ASP A 20 -6.58 -12.97 -17.64
CA ASP A 20 -5.23 -12.44 -17.48
C ASP A 20 -5.17 -10.99 -18.00
N GLY A 21 -4.61 -10.09 -17.18
CA GLY A 21 -4.60 -8.66 -17.45
C GLY A 21 -5.90 -7.91 -17.09
N SER A 22 -6.99 -8.60 -16.78
CA SER A 22 -8.20 -8.00 -16.22
C SER A 22 -8.07 -7.91 -14.69
N LEU A 23 -8.67 -6.88 -14.11
CA LEU A 23 -8.62 -6.61 -12.67
C LEU A 23 -10.05 -6.55 -12.10
N ALA A 24 -10.21 -6.93 -10.84
CA ALA A 24 -11.43 -6.77 -10.08
C ALA A 24 -11.09 -6.20 -8.69
N CYS A 25 -11.54 -4.97 -8.43
CA CYS A 25 -11.26 -4.26 -7.21
C CYS A 25 -9.75 -4.27 -6.83
N PRO A 26 -8.84 -3.83 -7.73
CA PRO A 26 -7.42 -3.81 -7.42
C PRO A 26 -7.15 -2.87 -6.25
N ALA A 27 -6.31 -3.34 -5.32
CA ALA A 27 -5.99 -2.64 -4.09
C ALA A 27 -4.55 -2.10 -4.12
N GLY A 28 -3.63 -2.69 -3.39
CA GLY A 28 -2.23 -2.25 -3.34
C GLY A 28 -1.43 -2.52 -4.61
N LEU A 29 -0.36 -1.79 -4.78
CA LEU A 29 0.55 -1.94 -5.92
C LEU A 29 1.99 -1.58 -5.55
N ALA A 30 2.96 -2.24 -6.18
CA ALA A 30 4.38 -2.01 -5.95
C ALA A 30 5.19 -2.13 -7.24
N PHE A 31 6.17 -1.23 -7.44
CA PHE A 31 7.09 -1.28 -8.57
C PHE A 31 8.29 -2.19 -8.27
N ASP A 32 8.50 -3.21 -9.09
CA ASP A 32 9.76 -3.93 -9.18
C ASP A 32 10.65 -3.27 -10.23
N HIS A 33 11.44 -2.29 -9.78
CA HIS A 33 12.33 -1.54 -10.65
C HIS A 33 13.45 -2.37 -11.27
N HIS A 34 13.85 -3.48 -10.63
CA HIS A 34 14.90 -4.36 -11.15
C HIS A 34 14.43 -5.14 -12.38
N ARG A 35 13.12 -5.39 -12.51
CA ARG A 35 12.53 -6.16 -13.60
C ARG A 35 11.64 -5.33 -14.51
N GLY A 36 11.46 -4.04 -14.23
CA GLY A 36 10.56 -3.17 -14.98
C GLY A 36 9.09 -3.60 -14.88
N LEU A 37 8.67 -4.07 -13.70
CA LEU A 37 7.30 -4.57 -13.48
C LEU A 37 6.54 -3.71 -12.47
N LEU A 38 5.23 -3.64 -12.64
CA LEU A 38 4.28 -3.21 -11.64
C LEU A 38 3.49 -4.43 -11.15
N LEU A 39 3.58 -4.73 -9.87
CA LEU A 39 2.79 -5.76 -9.21
C LEU A 39 1.52 -5.13 -8.67
N VAL A 40 0.38 -5.74 -8.94
CA VAL A 40 -0.95 -5.27 -8.54
C VAL A 40 -1.67 -6.36 -7.78
N VAL A 41 -2.16 -6.04 -6.60
CA VAL A 41 -3.07 -6.89 -5.84
C VAL A 41 -4.46 -6.79 -6.46
N ASP A 42 -4.92 -7.87 -7.03
CA ASP A 42 -6.21 -8.02 -7.70
C ASP A 42 -7.21 -8.65 -6.71
N GLY A 43 -7.72 -7.81 -5.79
CA GLY A 43 -8.34 -8.20 -4.53
C GLY A 43 -9.50 -9.19 -4.67
N GLU A 44 -10.54 -8.85 -5.43
CA GLU A 44 -11.70 -9.72 -5.64
C GLU A 44 -11.40 -10.96 -6.49
N ASN A 45 -10.29 -10.97 -7.24
CA ASN A 45 -9.80 -12.17 -7.93
C ASN A 45 -8.82 -12.99 -7.07
N HIS A 46 -8.55 -12.57 -5.83
CA HIS A 46 -7.70 -13.29 -4.84
C HIS A 46 -6.33 -13.67 -5.39
N ARG A 47 -5.68 -12.75 -6.10
CA ARG A 47 -4.39 -12.98 -6.76
C ARG A 47 -3.54 -11.72 -6.82
N VAL A 48 -2.28 -11.89 -7.23
CA VAL A 48 -1.39 -10.82 -7.64
C VAL A 48 -1.10 -10.96 -9.12
N GLN A 49 -1.09 -9.85 -9.86
CA GLN A 49 -0.69 -9.81 -11.25
C GLN A 49 0.52 -8.88 -11.44
N GLY A 50 1.44 -9.30 -12.32
CA GLY A 50 2.59 -8.50 -12.75
C GLY A 50 2.36 -7.96 -14.17
N PHE A 51 2.60 -6.66 -14.34
CA PHE A 51 2.46 -5.93 -15.60
C PHE A 51 3.79 -5.30 -16.00
N SER A 52 4.12 -5.33 -17.29
CA SER A 52 5.32 -4.66 -17.81
C SER A 52 5.19 -3.14 -17.72
N CYS A 53 6.27 -2.49 -17.26
CA CYS A 53 6.43 -1.05 -17.30
C CYS A 53 7.42 -0.59 -18.38
N ASP A 54 7.98 -1.50 -19.19
CA ASP A 54 9.00 -1.16 -20.21
C ASP A 54 8.42 -0.29 -21.33
N ASP A 55 7.14 -0.47 -21.60
CA ASP A 55 6.35 0.38 -22.47
C ASP A 55 5.13 0.94 -21.72
N ASP A 56 4.43 1.87 -22.33
CA ASP A 56 3.23 2.45 -21.76
C ASP A 56 1.97 1.55 -21.98
N SER A 57 2.13 0.26 -22.31
CA SER A 57 1.02 -0.66 -22.59
C SER A 57 0.44 -1.32 -21.35
N GLY A 58 1.24 -1.46 -20.27
CA GLY A 58 0.84 -2.21 -19.09
C GLY A 58 0.49 -3.66 -19.42
N SER A 59 1.31 -4.32 -20.26
CA SER A 59 1.03 -5.69 -20.70
C SER A 59 1.19 -6.69 -19.56
N PHE A 60 0.23 -7.61 -19.45
CA PHE A 60 0.26 -8.70 -18.49
C PHE A 60 1.50 -9.60 -18.70
N VAL A 61 2.17 -9.95 -17.62
CA VAL A 61 3.38 -10.80 -17.64
C VAL A 61 3.13 -12.12 -16.92
N TYR A 62 2.69 -12.08 -15.67
CA TYR A 62 2.39 -13.27 -14.87
C TYR A 62 1.35 -12.99 -13.78
N LYS A 63 0.89 -14.06 -13.16
CA LYS A 63 0.05 -14.01 -11.97
C LYS A 63 0.37 -15.14 -11.02
N PHE A 64 0.03 -14.98 -9.75
CA PHE A 64 0.06 -16.03 -8.74
C PHE A 64 -1.04 -15.81 -7.69
N GLY A 65 -1.37 -16.87 -6.97
CA GLY A 65 -2.45 -16.88 -5.98
C GLY A 65 -3.80 -17.26 -6.59
N GLU A 66 -4.68 -17.72 -5.74
CA GLU A 66 -6.07 -18.10 -5.98
C GLU A 66 -6.86 -18.00 -4.68
N TYR A 67 -8.19 -18.05 -4.76
CA TYR A 67 -9.04 -18.00 -3.57
C TYR A 67 -8.82 -19.19 -2.63
N GLY A 68 -8.71 -18.94 -1.33
CA GLY A 68 -8.71 -19.94 -0.26
C GLY A 68 -7.91 -19.56 0.97
N GLU A 69 -7.84 -20.53 1.92
CA GLU A 69 -7.15 -20.37 3.21
C GLU A 69 -5.82 -21.14 3.29
N GLN A 70 -5.54 -22.00 2.29
CA GLN A 70 -4.31 -22.78 2.28
C GLN A 70 -3.07 -21.91 2.04
N ALA A 71 -1.88 -22.50 2.23
CA ALA A 71 -0.62 -21.86 1.87
C ALA A 71 -0.60 -21.52 0.37
N GLY A 72 -0.33 -20.26 0.04
CA GLY A 72 -0.34 -19.78 -1.35
C GLY A 72 -1.73 -19.42 -1.90
N GLN A 73 -2.79 -19.55 -1.13
CA GLN A 73 -4.12 -19.04 -1.45
C GLN A 73 -4.39 -17.74 -0.70
N PHE A 74 -5.26 -16.89 -1.22
CA PHE A 74 -5.63 -15.60 -0.65
C PHE A 74 -7.14 -15.48 -0.42
N ASP A 75 -7.52 -14.67 0.58
CA ASP A 75 -8.87 -14.17 0.72
C ASP A 75 -8.85 -12.66 0.92
N ASP A 76 -9.27 -11.93 -0.12
CA ASP A 76 -9.24 -10.47 -0.20
C ASP A 76 -7.85 -9.87 0.17
N PRO A 77 -6.78 -10.22 -0.56
CA PRO A 77 -5.47 -9.61 -0.34
C PRO A 77 -5.55 -8.10 -0.59
N TRP A 78 -4.84 -7.30 0.23
CA TRP A 78 -5.02 -5.86 0.20
C TRP A 78 -3.81 -5.08 -0.29
N ASP A 79 -2.63 -5.31 0.28
CA ASP A 79 -1.45 -4.53 -0.06
C ASP A 79 -0.21 -5.39 -0.27
N ILE A 80 0.78 -4.81 -0.91
CA ILE A 80 1.97 -5.50 -1.39
C ILE A 80 3.22 -4.64 -1.18
N ALA A 81 4.27 -5.26 -0.69
CA ALA A 81 5.59 -4.65 -0.59
C ALA A 81 6.67 -5.59 -1.13
N ILE A 82 7.73 -5.01 -1.71
CA ILE A 82 8.86 -5.76 -2.24
C ILE A 82 10.07 -5.58 -1.32
N ASP A 83 10.62 -6.70 -0.88
CA ASP A 83 11.86 -6.79 -0.12
C ASP A 83 12.96 -7.37 -1.03
N HIS A 84 13.66 -6.50 -1.75
CA HIS A 84 14.72 -6.89 -2.67
C HIS A 84 15.92 -7.53 -1.96
N ASP A 85 16.19 -7.13 -0.70
CA ASP A 85 17.35 -7.65 0.05
C ASP A 85 17.19 -9.14 0.39
N HIS A 86 15.96 -9.64 0.45
CA HIS A 86 15.64 -11.03 0.77
C HIS A 86 14.88 -11.77 -0.36
N ASP A 87 14.86 -11.22 -1.57
CA ASP A 87 14.13 -11.79 -2.74
C ASP A 87 12.67 -12.11 -2.44
N ARG A 88 11.93 -11.19 -1.79
CA ARG A 88 10.57 -11.45 -1.33
C ARG A 88 9.55 -10.42 -1.81
N ILE A 89 8.36 -10.93 -2.09
CA ILE A 89 7.11 -10.17 -2.17
C ILE A 89 6.34 -10.47 -0.88
N LEU A 90 5.89 -9.43 -0.19
CA LEU A 90 5.08 -9.53 1.02
C LEU A 90 3.67 -9.04 0.72
N ILE A 91 2.66 -9.83 1.02
CA ILE A 91 1.26 -9.52 0.74
C ILE A 91 0.43 -9.66 2.01
N THR A 92 -0.37 -8.67 2.33
CA THR A 92 -1.39 -8.77 3.37
C THR A 92 -2.59 -9.53 2.84
N ASP A 93 -2.88 -10.67 3.45
CA ASP A 93 -3.98 -11.57 3.15
C ASP A 93 -5.10 -11.32 4.18
N THR A 94 -5.88 -10.26 3.90
CA THR A 94 -6.67 -9.53 4.89
C THR A 94 -7.72 -10.40 5.59
N TYR A 95 -8.53 -11.14 4.85
CA TYR A 95 -9.58 -11.95 5.46
C TYR A 95 -9.06 -13.26 6.06
N ASN A 96 -7.86 -13.70 5.64
CA ASN A 96 -7.14 -14.78 6.30
C ASN A 96 -6.33 -14.33 7.52
N HIS A 97 -6.34 -13.01 7.85
CA HIS A 97 -5.67 -12.43 9.01
C HIS A 97 -4.17 -12.76 9.10
N ARG A 98 -3.47 -12.71 7.96
CA ARG A 98 -2.06 -13.10 7.86
C ARG A 98 -1.29 -12.24 6.85
N VAL A 99 0.03 -12.39 6.86
CA VAL A 99 0.91 -11.89 5.81
C VAL A 99 1.57 -13.08 5.13
N GLN A 100 1.55 -13.11 3.81
CA GLN A 100 2.23 -14.11 3.00
C GLN A 100 3.53 -13.56 2.42
N SER A 101 4.55 -14.41 2.36
CA SER A 101 5.84 -14.17 1.71
C SER A 101 5.97 -15.07 0.51
N TRP A 102 6.34 -14.49 -0.64
CA TRP A 102 6.52 -15.16 -1.91
C TRP A 102 7.90 -14.82 -2.48
N SER A 103 8.54 -15.75 -3.19
CA SER A 103 9.78 -15.45 -3.91
C SER A 103 9.53 -14.41 -5.00
N LEU A 104 10.30 -13.33 -4.97
CA LEU A 104 10.27 -12.32 -6.02
C LEU A 104 10.81 -12.90 -7.33
N SER A 105 11.84 -13.74 -7.29
CA SER A 105 12.47 -14.36 -8.46
C SER A 105 11.64 -15.46 -9.11
N GLU A 106 10.94 -16.29 -8.32
CA GLU A 106 10.27 -17.49 -8.80
C GLU A 106 8.75 -17.40 -8.79
N GLN A 107 8.18 -16.37 -8.14
CA GLN A 107 6.74 -16.20 -7.89
C GLN A 107 6.12 -17.43 -7.19
N SER A 108 6.90 -18.09 -6.34
CA SER A 108 6.51 -19.25 -5.56
C SER A 108 6.27 -18.88 -4.10
N PHE A 109 5.31 -19.55 -3.45
CA PHE A 109 5.03 -19.36 -2.02
C PHE A 109 6.25 -19.77 -1.18
N LEU A 110 6.62 -18.93 -0.21
CA LEU A 110 7.72 -19.19 0.74
C LEU A 110 7.19 -19.51 2.14
N SER A 111 6.39 -18.62 2.70
CA SER A 111 5.88 -18.75 4.07
C SER A 111 4.68 -17.85 4.33
N CYS A 112 3.99 -18.07 5.43
CA CYS A 112 3.02 -17.12 5.96
C CYS A 112 3.20 -16.96 7.47
N ILE A 113 2.82 -15.79 7.97
CA ILE A 113 2.81 -15.45 9.39
C ILE A 113 1.47 -14.84 9.77
N GLY A 114 1.04 -15.13 10.96
CA GLY A 114 -0.17 -14.56 11.53
C GLY A 114 -1.39 -15.48 11.44
N HIS A 115 -2.34 -15.14 12.26
CA HIS A 115 -3.70 -15.67 12.31
C HIS A 115 -4.55 -14.65 13.06
N ARG A 116 -5.85 -14.85 13.09
CA ARG A 116 -6.77 -13.89 13.74
C ARG A 116 -6.52 -13.75 15.23
N GLY A 117 -6.31 -12.50 15.68
CA GLY A 117 -6.13 -12.15 17.08
C GLY A 117 -5.54 -10.77 17.26
N SER A 118 -5.01 -10.47 18.46
CA SER A 118 -4.42 -9.18 18.84
C SER A 118 -3.05 -9.31 19.56
N GLY A 119 -2.50 -10.52 19.64
CA GLY A 119 -1.16 -10.78 20.17
C GLY A 119 -0.05 -10.32 19.22
N ASP A 120 1.20 -10.68 19.52
CA ASP A 120 2.39 -10.15 18.83
C ASP A 120 2.45 -10.49 17.34
N LEU A 121 2.15 -11.74 16.97
CA LEU A 121 2.06 -12.21 15.58
C LEU A 121 0.63 -12.59 15.20
N GLU A 122 -0.34 -11.98 15.83
CA GLU A 122 -1.75 -12.10 15.48
C GLU A 122 -2.21 -10.82 14.81
N PHE A 123 -3.08 -10.93 13.81
CA PHE A 123 -3.60 -9.80 13.06
C PHE A 123 -5.12 -9.82 13.01
N ASN A 124 -5.70 -8.65 12.81
CA ASN A 124 -7.13 -8.52 12.55
C ASN A 124 -7.34 -7.56 11.37
N TRP A 125 -7.56 -8.13 10.19
CA TRP A 125 -7.64 -7.43 8.91
C TRP A 125 -6.39 -6.58 8.64
N PRO A 126 -5.20 -7.20 8.52
CA PRO A 126 -4.00 -6.47 8.12
C PRO A 126 -4.18 -5.89 6.72
N ARG A 127 -3.83 -4.61 6.53
CA ARG A 127 -3.97 -3.90 5.28
C ARG A 127 -2.61 -3.42 4.76
N GLY A 128 -2.24 -2.18 5.00
CA GLY A 128 -0.99 -1.62 4.50
C GLY A 128 0.24 -2.39 4.96
N ILE A 129 1.21 -2.51 4.08
CA ILE A 129 2.51 -3.13 4.38
C ILE A 129 3.65 -2.36 3.71
N ALA A 130 4.73 -2.14 4.43
CA ALA A 130 5.92 -1.48 3.91
C ALA A 130 7.20 -2.11 4.43
N VAL A 131 8.29 -2.03 3.63
CA VAL A 131 9.62 -2.50 4.00
C VAL A 131 10.52 -1.30 4.33
N ASP A 132 10.94 -1.20 5.60
CA ASP A 132 11.95 -0.25 6.04
C ASP A 132 13.35 -0.89 5.94
N LYS A 133 13.95 -0.76 4.77
CA LYS A 133 15.27 -1.33 4.47
C LYS A 133 16.40 -0.77 5.37
N HIS A 134 16.26 0.48 5.85
CA HIS A 134 17.29 1.10 6.68
C HIS A 134 17.35 0.51 8.10
N HIS A 135 16.23 0.05 8.62
CA HIS A 135 16.15 -0.54 9.96
C HIS A 135 15.89 -2.06 9.91
N HIS A 136 15.93 -2.68 8.72
CA HIS A 136 15.65 -4.11 8.51
C HIS A 136 14.30 -4.52 9.12
N ARG A 137 13.23 -3.79 8.77
CA ARG A 137 11.89 -3.99 9.33
C ARG A 137 10.83 -4.11 8.25
N ILE A 138 9.79 -4.85 8.58
CA ILE A 138 8.51 -4.85 7.87
C ILE A 138 7.50 -4.20 8.80
N ILE A 139 6.71 -3.26 8.29
CA ILE A 139 5.70 -2.53 9.03
C ILE A 139 4.35 -2.87 8.44
N ILE A 140 3.41 -3.30 9.29
CA ILE A 140 2.09 -3.77 8.89
C ILE A 140 1.03 -2.93 9.62
N ALA A 141 0.06 -2.40 8.90
CA ALA A 141 -1.14 -1.82 9.47
C ALA A 141 -2.10 -2.94 9.86
N ASP A 142 -2.17 -3.24 11.13
CA ASP A 142 -3.11 -4.20 11.72
C ASP A 142 -4.42 -3.48 12.03
N SER A 143 -5.20 -3.25 10.94
CA SER A 143 -6.22 -2.21 10.85
C SER A 143 -7.32 -2.33 11.91
N ASN A 144 -7.85 -3.52 12.13
CA ASN A 144 -8.93 -3.75 13.09
C ASN A 144 -8.45 -3.90 14.54
N ASN A 145 -7.12 -3.88 14.75
CA ASN A 145 -6.48 -3.79 16.06
C ASN A 145 -5.92 -2.38 16.33
N ASP A 146 -6.18 -1.42 15.44
CA ASP A 146 -5.82 -0.01 15.56
C ASP A 146 -4.33 0.24 15.88
N ARG A 147 -3.44 -0.56 15.25
CA ARG A 147 -2.01 -0.51 15.51
C ARG A 147 -1.16 -0.73 14.25
N LEU A 148 0.12 -0.36 14.35
CA LEU A 148 1.17 -0.81 13.45
C LEU A 148 1.98 -1.90 14.15
N VAL A 149 2.27 -2.97 13.45
CA VAL A 149 3.12 -4.07 13.91
C VAL A 149 4.45 -4.00 13.16
N PHE A 150 5.56 -4.10 13.89
CA PHE A 150 6.91 -4.09 13.36
C PHE A 150 7.51 -5.48 13.49
N LEU A 151 7.96 -6.02 12.36
CA LEU A 151 8.65 -7.30 12.29
C LEU A 151 10.07 -7.09 11.79
N SER A 152 10.96 -7.99 12.17
CA SER A 152 12.29 -8.11 11.56
C SER A 152 12.15 -8.54 10.09
N SER A 153 12.80 -7.84 9.15
CA SER A 153 12.84 -8.29 7.77
C SER A 153 13.77 -9.49 7.56
N ILE A 154 14.59 -9.84 8.55
CA ILE A 154 15.53 -10.96 8.44
C ILE A 154 14.81 -12.30 8.61
N ASP A 155 13.99 -12.43 9.66
CA ASP A 155 13.39 -13.71 10.08
C ASP A 155 11.88 -13.62 10.34
N LEU A 156 11.24 -12.46 10.08
CA LEU A 156 9.83 -12.17 10.29
C LEU A 156 9.39 -12.25 11.78
N SER A 157 10.33 -12.20 12.72
CA SER A 157 10.01 -12.18 14.15
C SER A 157 9.41 -10.84 14.56
N PHE A 158 8.53 -10.87 15.56
CA PHE A 158 7.94 -9.68 16.16
C PHE A 158 9.01 -8.83 16.85
N LEU A 159 8.97 -7.52 16.64
CA LEU A 159 9.85 -6.55 17.32
C LEU A 159 9.07 -5.74 18.35
N PHE A 160 8.07 -5.02 17.90
CA PHE A 160 7.17 -4.21 18.75
C PHE A 160 5.95 -3.78 17.96
N SER A 161 4.98 -3.14 18.63
CA SER A 161 3.84 -2.50 17.99
C SER A 161 3.59 -1.11 18.56
N VAL A 162 2.95 -0.24 17.78
CA VAL A 162 2.57 1.11 18.18
C VAL A 162 1.13 1.41 17.74
N SER A 163 0.41 2.19 18.56
CA SER A 163 -0.96 2.63 18.25
C SER A 163 -1.04 4.12 17.89
N GLY A 164 0.07 4.71 17.40
CA GLY A 164 0.16 6.11 17.03
C GLY A 164 0.17 7.07 18.22
N LYS A 165 -0.33 8.29 17.98
CA LYS A 165 -0.43 9.32 19.04
C LYS A 165 -1.35 8.85 20.16
N GLU A 166 -0.80 8.62 21.35
CA GLU A 166 -1.55 8.26 22.56
C GLU A 166 -2.56 7.10 22.40
N GLY A 167 -2.31 6.17 21.46
CA GLY A 167 -3.25 5.08 21.12
C GLY A 167 -4.41 5.47 20.21
N GLU A 168 -4.27 6.58 19.49
CA GLU A 168 -5.36 7.17 18.70
C GLU A 168 -5.38 6.77 17.23
N LEU A 169 -4.62 5.76 16.76
CA LEU A 169 -4.87 5.19 15.44
C LEU A 169 -6.25 4.54 15.42
N LEU A 170 -6.99 4.74 14.32
CA LEU A 170 -8.28 4.09 14.12
C LEU A 170 -8.36 3.58 12.67
N TYR A 171 -8.29 2.27 12.53
CA TYR A 171 -8.30 1.60 11.23
C TYR A 171 -7.18 2.12 10.31
N PRO A 172 -5.88 2.07 10.73
CA PRO A 172 -4.77 2.45 9.86
C PRO A 172 -4.78 1.60 8.59
N SER A 173 -4.48 2.21 7.44
CA SER A 173 -4.58 1.50 6.16
C SER A 173 -3.27 1.55 5.36
N GLY A 174 -2.95 2.63 4.66
CA GLY A 174 -1.73 2.74 3.87
C GLY A 174 -0.51 3.11 4.71
N ILE A 175 0.65 2.61 4.32
CA ILE A 175 1.95 2.93 4.94
C ILE A 175 2.95 3.30 3.87
N ALA A 176 3.69 4.39 4.07
CA ALA A 176 4.85 4.74 3.27
C ALA A 176 6.05 5.12 4.16
N ILE A 177 7.27 4.88 3.69
CA ILE A 177 8.51 5.17 4.43
C ILE A 177 9.26 6.31 3.76
N ASP A 178 9.44 7.42 4.47
CA ASP A 178 10.38 8.47 4.10
C ASP A 178 11.77 8.14 4.67
N HIS A 179 12.53 7.39 3.90
CA HIS A 179 13.89 6.98 4.30
C HIS A 179 14.82 8.18 4.53
N ALA A 180 14.65 9.28 3.76
CA ALA A 180 15.49 10.45 3.86
C ALA A 180 15.31 11.22 5.18
N ARG A 181 14.10 11.13 5.77
CA ARG A 181 13.76 11.86 7.00
C ARG A 181 13.48 10.95 8.18
N HIS A 182 13.68 9.64 8.03
CA HIS A 182 13.40 8.63 9.05
C HIS A 182 11.95 8.69 9.57
N ARG A 183 10.98 8.67 8.63
CA ARG A 183 9.56 8.81 8.95
C ARG A 183 8.73 7.67 8.36
N ILE A 184 7.68 7.32 9.09
CA ILE A 184 6.59 6.47 8.62
C ILE A 184 5.38 7.38 8.43
N ILE A 185 4.76 7.33 7.26
CA ILE A 185 3.54 8.03 6.94
C ILE A 185 2.41 7.01 6.93
N VAL A 186 1.37 7.24 7.72
CA VAL A 186 0.24 6.32 7.91
C VAL A 186 -1.06 7.03 7.63
N THR A 187 -1.91 6.45 6.80
CA THR A 187 -3.30 6.90 6.68
C THR A 187 -4.11 6.35 7.85
N ASP A 188 -4.58 7.23 8.71
CA ASP A 188 -5.43 6.97 9.86
C ASP A 188 -6.90 7.12 9.40
N SER A 189 -7.37 6.06 8.72
CA SER A 189 -8.48 6.13 7.76
C SER A 189 -9.80 6.54 8.38
N TYR A 190 -10.17 5.98 9.53
CA TYR A 190 -11.43 6.32 10.18
C TYR A 190 -11.37 7.64 10.95
N ASN A 191 -10.16 8.12 11.29
CA ASN A 191 -9.94 9.47 11.80
C ASN A 191 -9.84 10.53 10.68
N ASN A 192 -9.84 10.10 9.40
CA ASN A 192 -9.77 10.99 8.24
C ASN A 192 -8.56 11.94 8.28
N ARG A 193 -7.41 11.42 8.65
CA ARG A 193 -6.13 12.15 8.75
C ARG A 193 -4.95 11.27 8.32
N VAL A 194 -3.80 11.88 8.26
CA VAL A 194 -2.51 11.20 8.10
C VAL A 194 -1.68 11.44 9.36
N GLN A 195 -1.15 10.39 9.97
CA GLN A 195 -0.16 10.50 11.03
C GLN A 195 1.25 10.26 10.48
N VAL A 196 2.22 11.01 11.00
CA VAL A 196 3.64 10.84 10.71
C VAL A 196 4.36 10.44 11.98
N LEU A 197 5.01 9.29 11.92
CA LEU A 197 5.72 8.68 13.05
C LEU A 197 7.22 8.60 12.72
N SER A 198 8.05 8.50 13.73
CA SER A 198 9.47 8.20 13.60
C SER A 198 9.68 6.75 13.15
N SER A 199 10.48 6.51 12.10
CA SER A 199 10.83 5.14 11.71
C SER A 199 11.86 4.52 12.65
N ILE A 200 12.47 5.28 13.55
CA ILE A 200 13.47 4.79 14.52
C ILE A 200 12.78 3.97 15.61
N ASP A 201 11.71 4.51 16.19
CA ASP A 201 11.07 3.97 17.40
C ASP A 201 9.52 3.95 17.35
N GLY A 202 8.92 4.40 16.25
CA GLY A 202 7.47 4.49 16.10
C GLY A 202 6.81 5.65 16.84
N SER A 203 7.58 6.55 17.45
CA SER A 203 7.03 7.70 18.19
C SER A 203 6.32 8.68 17.27
N PHE A 204 5.23 9.28 17.77
CA PHE A 204 4.46 10.30 17.04
C PHE A 204 5.30 11.56 16.79
N LEU A 205 5.26 12.07 15.56
CA LEU A 205 5.92 13.33 15.20
C LEU A 205 4.91 14.44 14.96
N PHE A 206 3.99 14.24 14.03
CA PHE A 206 2.90 15.18 13.72
C PHE A 206 1.79 14.50 12.92
N GLU A 207 0.70 15.22 12.72
CA GLU A 207 -0.43 14.79 11.91
C GLU A 207 -0.95 15.93 11.05
N PHE A 208 -1.67 15.60 10.00
CA PHE A 208 -2.38 16.57 9.16
C PHE A 208 -3.65 15.97 8.56
N GLY A 209 -4.57 16.86 8.19
CA GLY A 209 -5.87 16.46 7.65
C GLY A 209 -6.97 16.42 8.69
N SER A 210 -8.19 16.44 8.21
CA SER A 210 -9.43 16.31 8.98
C SER A 210 -10.55 15.83 8.07
N ARG A 211 -11.67 15.41 8.63
CA ARG A 211 -12.83 14.97 7.83
C ARG A 211 -13.39 16.10 6.96
N GLY A 212 -13.58 15.83 5.68
CA GLY A 212 -14.22 16.76 4.72
C GLY A 212 -13.78 16.54 3.29
N ASP A 213 -14.09 17.49 2.41
CA ASP A 213 -13.83 17.47 0.97
C ASP A 213 -12.95 18.64 0.47
N GLN A 214 -12.62 19.59 1.34
CA GLN A 214 -11.75 20.72 0.99
C GLN A 214 -10.28 20.29 0.89
N PRO A 215 -9.38 21.10 0.34
CA PRO A 215 -7.94 20.83 0.41
C PRO A 215 -7.46 20.54 1.83
N CYS A 216 -6.61 19.51 1.99
CA CYS A 216 -6.17 18.99 3.29
C CYS A 216 -7.28 18.38 4.16
N GLN A 217 -8.46 18.12 3.60
CA GLN A 217 -9.48 17.30 4.26
C GLN A 217 -9.57 15.95 3.55
N PHE A 218 -9.96 14.91 4.28
CA PHE A 218 -10.06 13.55 3.80
C PHE A 218 -11.42 12.93 4.10
N ASN A 219 -11.76 11.91 3.32
CA ASN A 219 -12.86 11.01 3.60
C ASN A 219 -12.38 9.57 3.37
N ASN A 220 -12.02 8.88 4.46
CA ASN A 220 -11.49 7.52 4.44
C ASN A 220 -10.23 7.39 3.53
N PRO A 221 -9.12 8.09 3.83
CA PRO A 221 -7.89 7.96 3.07
C PRO A 221 -7.34 6.53 3.19
N GLN A 222 -6.88 5.93 2.08
CA GLN A 222 -6.39 4.56 2.04
C GLN A 222 -4.89 4.51 1.69
N GLY A 223 -4.53 4.37 0.44
CA GLY A 223 -3.14 4.28 0.02
C GLY A 223 -2.35 5.59 0.22
N VAL A 224 -1.06 5.45 0.45
CA VAL A 224 -0.11 6.57 0.54
C VAL A 224 1.23 6.18 -0.07
N CYS A 225 1.87 7.08 -0.80
CA CYS A 225 3.25 6.92 -1.25
C CYS A 225 4.03 8.23 -1.12
N ILE A 226 5.33 8.14 -1.33
CA ILE A 226 6.25 9.29 -1.30
C ILE A 226 7.00 9.32 -2.63
N ASP A 227 7.08 10.50 -3.25
CA ASP A 227 7.85 10.68 -4.46
C ASP A 227 9.31 11.06 -4.20
N ASN A 228 10.11 11.16 -5.27
CA ASN A 228 11.53 11.51 -5.19
C ASN A 228 11.83 12.94 -4.72
N GLN A 229 10.82 13.80 -4.58
CA GLN A 229 10.94 15.13 -3.98
C GLN A 229 10.55 15.13 -2.49
N GLY A 230 10.14 13.96 -1.97
CA GLY A 230 9.64 13.80 -0.60
C GLY A 230 8.21 14.31 -0.42
N ARG A 231 7.44 14.47 -1.52
CA ARG A 231 6.02 14.80 -1.42
C ARG A 231 5.22 13.56 -1.04
N ILE A 232 4.27 13.76 -0.16
CA ILE A 232 3.34 12.71 0.28
C ILE A 232 2.13 12.74 -0.65
N ILE A 233 1.80 11.60 -1.26
CA ILE A 233 0.62 11.45 -2.12
C ILE A 233 -0.34 10.49 -1.43
N VAL A 234 -1.59 10.92 -1.25
CA VAL A 234 -2.63 10.18 -0.50
C VAL A 234 -3.82 9.91 -1.40
N ALA A 235 -4.29 8.67 -1.41
CA ALA A 235 -5.56 8.27 -2.00
C ALA A 235 -6.70 8.65 -1.05
N ASP A 236 -7.40 9.73 -1.37
CA ASP A 236 -8.56 10.24 -0.64
C ASP A 236 -9.83 9.58 -1.19
N THR A 237 -9.99 8.29 -0.82
CA THR A 237 -10.80 7.28 -1.50
C THR A 237 -12.26 7.68 -1.67
N ASN A 238 -12.95 8.09 -0.61
CA ASN A 238 -14.36 8.44 -0.71
C ASN A 238 -14.59 9.82 -1.34
N ASN A 239 -13.56 10.66 -1.40
CA ASN A 239 -13.60 11.93 -2.16
C ASN A 239 -13.14 11.74 -3.62
N ARG A 240 -12.81 10.51 -4.06
CA ARG A 240 -12.47 10.16 -5.45
C ARG A 240 -11.33 10.99 -6.02
N ARG A 241 -10.29 11.23 -5.22
CA ARG A 241 -9.15 12.05 -5.63
C ARG A 241 -7.84 11.55 -5.02
N LEU A 242 -6.73 11.94 -5.64
CA LEU A 242 -5.43 11.94 -5.00
C LEU A 242 -5.13 13.34 -4.49
N GLN A 243 -4.52 13.46 -3.33
CA GLN A 243 -4.00 14.73 -2.82
C GLN A 243 -2.49 14.63 -2.62
N SER A 244 -1.76 15.68 -2.98
CA SER A 244 -0.31 15.79 -2.74
C SER A 244 0.01 16.86 -1.70
N PHE A 245 1.03 16.56 -0.87
CA PHE A 245 1.44 17.40 0.25
C PHE A 245 2.96 17.54 0.27
N THR A 246 3.44 18.63 0.88
CA THR A 246 4.85 18.72 1.28
C THR A 246 5.16 17.67 2.34
N HIS A 247 6.43 17.41 2.58
CA HIS A 247 6.86 16.50 3.65
C HIS A 247 6.46 16.98 5.08
N GLU A 248 5.93 18.20 5.21
CA GLU A 248 5.41 18.81 6.45
C GLU A 248 3.88 18.74 6.53
N GLY A 249 3.21 18.15 5.53
CA GLY A 249 1.75 18.02 5.49
C GLY A 249 1.01 19.23 4.91
N HIS A 250 1.70 20.19 4.27
CA HIS A 250 1.02 21.30 3.59
C HIS A 250 0.51 20.86 2.22
N HIS A 251 -0.77 21.12 1.95
CA HIS A 251 -1.40 20.76 0.68
C HIS A 251 -0.74 21.47 -0.51
N ILE A 252 -0.47 20.72 -1.58
CA ILE A 252 0.10 21.22 -2.83
C ILE A 252 -0.94 21.21 -3.94
N SER A 253 -1.56 20.05 -4.20
CA SER A 253 -2.52 19.90 -5.29
C SER A 253 -3.43 18.69 -5.07
N SER A 254 -4.52 18.66 -5.82
CA SER A 254 -5.43 17.52 -5.88
C SER A 254 -5.61 17.09 -7.33
N PHE A 255 -5.78 15.79 -7.55
CA PHE A 255 -6.07 15.17 -8.83
C PHE A 255 -7.41 14.43 -8.71
N ASP A 256 -8.39 14.80 -9.53
CA ASP A 256 -9.71 14.18 -9.57
C ASP A 256 -9.65 12.86 -10.35
N CYS A 257 -10.10 11.78 -9.71
CA CYS A 257 -10.17 10.44 -10.30
C CYS A 257 -11.52 10.15 -10.99
N GLY A 258 -12.37 11.17 -11.17
CA GLY A 258 -13.67 11.05 -11.81
C GLY A 258 -14.69 10.31 -10.94
N SER A 259 -15.33 9.27 -11.50
CA SER A 259 -16.31 8.46 -10.77
C SER A 259 -15.68 7.42 -9.84
N GLU A 260 -14.40 7.12 -10.03
CA GLU A 260 -13.73 5.99 -9.42
C GLU A 260 -13.09 6.36 -8.07
N ARG A 261 -13.03 5.38 -7.16
CA ARG A 261 -12.38 5.51 -5.86
C ARG A 261 -10.95 5.01 -5.94
N PRO A 262 -9.93 5.84 -5.71
CA PRO A 262 -8.55 5.37 -5.62
C PRO A 262 -8.34 4.62 -4.30
N TYR A 263 -7.65 3.46 -4.37
CA TYR A 263 -7.27 2.67 -3.19
C TYR A 263 -5.76 2.67 -2.99
N GLY A 264 -5.02 1.95 -3.81
CA GLY A 264 -3.56 1.91 -3.76
C GLY A 264 -2.93 3.08 -4.52
N VAL A 265 -1.77 3.49 -4.11
CA VAL A 265 -0.94 4.47 -4.82
C VAL A 265 0.53 4.15 -4.63
N ALA A 266 1.31 4.15 -5.70
CA ALA A 266 2.75 3.94 -5.67
C ALA A 266 3.47 4.93 -6.59
N PHE A 267 4.74 5.17 -6.31
CA PHE A 267 5.60 6.05 -7.09
C PHE A 267 6.68 5.26 -7.82
N ASP A 268 6.76 5.45 -9.14
CA ASP A 268 7.85 4.94 -9.97
C ASP A 268 9.01 5.96 -9.94
N GLU A 269 10.04 5.64 -9.17
CA GLU A 269 11.21 6.53 -9.02
C GLU A 269 12.04 6.67 -10.30
N HIS A 270 12.02 5.67 -11.19
CA HIS A 270 12.77 5.69 -12.45
C HIS A 270 12.10 6.55 -13.51
N ARG A 271 10.77 6.52 -13.57
CA ARG A 271 9.99 7.25 -14.59
C ARG A 271 9.40 8.55 -14.06
N GLY A 272 9.41 8.76 -12.73
CA GLY A 272 8.79 9.91 -12.08
C GLY A 272 7.28 9.93 -12.22
N LEU A 273 6.64 8.75 -12.26
CA LEU A 273 5.20 8.57 -12.44
C LEU A 273 4.55 8.09 -11.15
N ILE A 274 3.29 8.46 -10.97
CA ILE A 274 2.43 7.93 -9.91
C ILE A 274 1.49 6.92 -10.58
N ALA A 275 1.46 5.68 -10.08
CA ALA A 275 0.44 4.70 -10.37
C ALA A 275 -0.58 4.65 -9.23
N PHE A 276 -1.83 4.46 -9.55
CA PHE A 276 -2.89 4.26 -8.55
C PHE A 276 -3.96 3.32 -9.08
N THR A 277 -4.57 2.56 -8.19
CA THR A 277 -5.69 1.68 -8.50
C THR A 277 -7.00 2.43 -8.29
N ALA A 278 -7.92 2.36 -9.26
CA ALA A 278 -9.24 2.97 -9.13
C ALA A 278 -10.26 2.20 -9.99
N GLY A 279 -11.39 1.83 -9.40
CA GLY A 279 -12.34 0.93 -10.08
C GLY A 279 -11.69 -0.43 -10.37
N ASN A 280 -11.66 -0.83 -11.63
CA ASN A 280 -11.01 -2.06 -12.11
C ASN A 280 -9.75 -1.77 -12.95
N ARG A 281 -9.06 -0.67 -12.66
CA ARG A 281 -7.93 -0.15 -13.46
C ARG A 281 -6.74 0.28 -12.57
N VAL A 282 -5.60 0.39 -13.25
CA VAL A 282 -4.42 1.11 -12.79
C VAL A 282 -4.13 2.27 -13.74
#